data_8f94e8df0f922313cd59905c4e4394ac
#
_entry.id   8f94e8df0f922313cd59905c4e4394ac
#
_cell.length_a   1.000
_cell.length_b   1.000
_cell.length_c   1.000
_cell.angle_alpha   90.00
_cell.angle_beta   90.00
_cell.angle_gamma   90.00
#
_symmetry.space_group_name_H-M   'P 1'
#
loop_
_entity.id
_entity.type
_entity.pdbx_description
1 polymer ?
#
loop_
_entity_poly.entity_id
_entity_poly.type
_entity_poly.pdbx_seq_one_letter_code
_entity_poly.pdbx_strand_id
1 'polypeptide(L)'
;MKYKAHDYQQYATDFIIEHPVSCLILDMGLGKTVITLTALWLLLFDYFEVRRILVIAPKRVAETTWPAEIKKWEHLYGMTFAVAMGTAGQRKEALLSGADVTIIGRDNVSWMTKNIFFDFDMVVIDELSSFKSPKAQRFKDLKKVRPMAKRVVGLTGTPGNLMDLWAEIGILDMGQRLGRYIGGYRDRFFLPDKRNREIVFSYKPREGAEEKIYELISDISISMKAVDYLDMPECISNRVTVSMSESEQALYDRMADEMILEYGEGQDIDAVNAAALSNKLQQMANGAAYDESGNVRNIHDRKLDALEDLIESANGKPLLVAYWFKHDRERILKRFPARNINTKKDIEDWNEGKIPVALIHPASAGHGLNLQEGGSTIVWFSLTWSLELYQQLNARLYRQGQKHMVIIEHLVTDGTVDEDILRAIEKKDTTQNAMIEAVKARIGGMTDDGRSNDEGI
;
A
#
# COMPACT_ATOMS: atom_id res chain seq x y z
N MET A 1 -21.06 -18.63 -2.80
CA MET A 1 -21.78 -17.45 -3.37
C MET A 1 -21.57 -17.42 -4.87
N LYS A 2 -22.62 -17.12 -5.66
CA LYS A 2 -22.46 -16.93 -7.11
C LYS A 2 -21.68 -15.63 -7.39
N TYR A 3 -20.67 -15.74 -8.23
CA TYR A 3 -19.92 -14.59 -8.71
C TYR A 3 -20.61 -14.05 -9.97
N LYS A 4 -20.85 -12.76 -9.99
CA LYS A 4 -21.28 -12.04 -11.19
C LYS A 4 -20.27 -10.91 -11.38
N ALA A 5 -19.42 -11.05 -12.38
CA ALA A 5 -18.43 -10.03 -12.69
C ALA A 5 -19.08 -8.72 -13.12
N HIS A 6 -18.56 -7.59 -12.68
CA HIS A 6 -18.77 -6.30 -13.31
C HIS A 6 -17.95 -6.22 -14.60
N ASP A 7 -18.33 -5.36 -15.53
CA ASP A 7 -17.62 -5.24 -16.82
C ASP A 7 -16.12 -4.98 -16.65
N TYR A 8 -15.74 -4.12 -15.72
CA TYR A 8 -14.34 -3.85 -15.43
C TYR A 8 -13.60 -5.08 -14.83
N GLN A 9 -14.31 -5.92 -14.08
CA GLN A 9 -13.73 -7.15 -13.53
C GLN A 9 -13.52 -8.19 -14.63
N GLN A 10 -14.48 -8.30 -15.53
CA GLN A 10 -14.35 -9.17 -16.70
C GLN A 10 -13.16 -8.72 -17.56
N TYR A 11 -13.09 -7.43 -17.89
CA TYR A 11 -11.98 -6.85 -18.64
C TYR A 11 -10.62 -7.15 -17.99
N ALA A 12 -10.49 -6.97 -16.67
CA ALA A 12 -9.26 -7.27 -15.96
C ALA A 12 -8.93 -8.78 -15.92
N THR A 13 -9.95 -9.63 -15.88
CA THR A 13 -9.80 -11.10 -15.98
C THR A 13 -9.27 -11.48 -17.36
N ASP A 14 -9.87 -10.96 -18.42
CA ASP A 14 -9.47 -11.21 -19.81
C ASP A 14 -8.04 -10.70 -20.06
N PHE A 15 -7.69 -9.53 -19.53
CA PHE A 15 -6.35 -9.00 -19.61
C PHE A 15 -5.30 -9.94 -18.99
N ILE A 16 -5.58 -10.55 -17.83
CA ILE A 16 -4.67 -11.55 -17.23
C ILE A 16 -4.53 -12.76 -18.16
N ILE A 17 -5.60 -13.21 -18.78
CA ILE A 17 -5.60 -14.39 -19.67
C ILE A 17 -4.79 -14.10 -20.93
N GLU A 18 -5.02 -12.97 -21.57
CA GLU A 18 -4.37 -12.59 -22.82
C GLU A 18 -2.88 -12.24 -22.67
N HIS A 19 -2.47 -11.73 -21.49
CA HIS A 19 -1.12 -11.26 -21.26
C HIS A 19 -0.34 -12.18 -20.30
N PRO A 20 0.63 -12.98 -20.78
CA PRO A 20 1.48 -13.81 -19.93
C PRO A 20 2.26 -13.05 -18.85
N VAL A 21 2.51 -11.76 -19.08
CA VAL A 21 3.06 -10.82 -18.11
C VAL A 21 2.05 -9.71 -17.93
N SER A 22 1.48 -9.55 -16.74
CA SER A 22 0.47 -8.52 -16.48
C SER A 22 0.69 -7.83 -15.14
N CYS A 23 0.40 -6.54 -15.10
CA CYS A 23 0.42 -5.69 -13.91
C CYS A 23 -0.93 -5.01 -13.74
N LEU A 24 -1.65 -5.35 -12.68
CA LEU A 24 -2.96 -4.79 -12.39
C LEU A 24 -2.83 -3.76 -11.28
N ILE A 25 -3.05 -2.49 -11.63
CA ILE A 25 -3.05 -1.35 -10.72
C ILE A 25 -4.50 -0.99 -10.43
N LEU A 26 -5.11 -1.73 -9.52
CA LEU A 26 -6.53 -1.58 -9.20
C LEU A 26 -6.68 -1.02 -7.79
N ASP A 27 -7.51 0.01 -7.64
CA ASP A 27 -7.84 0.55 -6.33
C ASP A 27 -8.35 -0.52 -5.36
N MET A 28 -8.29 -0.20 -4.07
CA MET A 28 -8.81 -1.08 -3.03
C MET A 28 -10.32 -1.21 -3.16
N GLY A 29 -10.81 -2.45 -3.03
CA GLY A 29 -12.25 -2.73 -3.15
C GLY A 29 -12.72 -3.16 -4.54
N LEU A 30 -11.94 -2.98 -5.61
CA LEU A 30 -12.28 -3.42 -6.98
C LEU A 30 -12.26 -4.95 -7.17
N GLY A 31 -11.91 -5.72 -6.14
CA GLY A 31 -11.98 -7.18 -6.21
C GLY A 31 -10.76 -7.86 -6.86
N LYS A 32 -9.56 -7.29 -6.72
CA LYS A 32 -8.31 -7.87 -7.26
C LYS A 32 -8.21 -9.38 -7.09
N THR A 33 -8.52 -9.88 -5.88
CA THR A 33 -8.39 -11.30 -5.54
C THR A 33 -9.35 -12.17 -6.34
N VAL A 34 -10.64 -11.83 -6.43
CA VAL A 34 -11.62 -12.62 -7.18
C VAL A 34 -11.39 -12.53 -8.68
N ILE A 35 -11.00 -11.37 -9.22
CA ILE A 35 -10.59 -11.19 -10.63
C ILE A 35 -9.47 -12.16 -10.95
N THR A 36 -8.40 -12.13 -10.15
CA THR A 36 -7.25 -13.00 -10.35
C THR A 36 -7.62 -14.47 -10.21
N LEU A 37 -8.33 -14.86 -9.16
CA LEU A 37 -8.77 -16.24 -8.96
C LEU A 37 -9.62 -16.77 -10.13
N THR A 38 -10.48 -15.92 -10.70
CA THR A 38 -11.28 -16.29 -11.90
C THR A 38 -10.37 -16.55 -13.09
N ALA A 39 -9.38 -15.68 -13.34
CA ALA A 39 -8.39 -15.88 -14.39
C ALA A 39 -7.55 -17.16 -14.16
N LEU A 40 -7.13 -17.42 -12.91
CA LEU A 40 -6.40 -18.63 -12.55
C LEU A 40 -7.23 -19.89 -12.83
N TRP A 41 -8.51 -19.86 -12.47
CA TRP A 41 -9.41 -20.98 -12.70
C TRP A 41 -9.58 -21.29 -14.19
N LEU A 42 -9.78 -20.26 -15.03
CA LEU A 42 -9.88 -20.39 -16.48
C LEU A 42 -8.56 -20.92 -17.09
N LEU A 43 -7.42 -20.43 -16.67
CA LEU A 43 -6.10 -20.87 -17.15
C LEU A 43 -5.79 -22.32 -16.73
N LEU A 44 -6.29 -22.78 -15.58
CA LEU A 44 -6.11 -24.16 -15.08
C LEU A 44 -7.04 -25.15 -15.78
N PHE A 45 -8.35 -24.84 -15.89
CA PHE A 45 -9.37 -25.84 -16.19
C PHE A 45 -10.04 -25.65 -17.56
N ASP A 46 -10.06 -24.45 -18.13
CA ASP A 46 -10.63 -24.21 -19.46
C ASP A 46 -9.55 -24.14 -20.54
N TYR A 47 -8.49 -23.38 -20.30
CA TYR A 47 -7.41 -23.21 -21.29
C TYR A 47 -6.28 -24.23 -21.13
N PHE A 48 -6.13 -24.86 -19.95
CA PHE A 48 -5.08 -25.83 -19.62
C PHE A 48 -3.65 -25.29 -19.87
N GLU A 49 -3.44 -23.98 -19.75
CA GLU A 49 -2.15 -23.34 -19.98
C GLU A 49 -1.18 -23.47 -18.81
N VAL A 50 -1.72 -23.63 -17.59
CA VAL A 50 -0.94 -23.77 -16.37
C VAL A 50 -1.45 -24.94 -15.53
N ARG A 51 -0.56 -25.55 -14.73
CA ARG A 51 -0.91 -26.66 -13.84
C ARG A 51 -0.66 -26.34 -12.38
N ARG A 52 0.32 -25.50 -12.09
CA ARG A 52 0.72 -25.14 -10.73
C ARG A 52 0.99 -23.65 -10.64
N ILE A 53 0.33 -23.01 -9.69
CA ILE A 53 0.37 -21.57 -9.49
C ILE A 53 0.91 -21.25 -8.11
N LEU A 54 1.86 -20.32 -8.03
CA LEU A 54 2.38 -19.76 -6.79
C LEU A 54 1.80 -18.37 -6.56
N VAL A 55 1.11 -18.18 -5.45
CA VAL A 55 0.64 -16.86 -4.97
C VAL A 55 1.55 -16.38 -3.84
N ILE A 56 2.20 -15.26 -4.04
CA ILE A 56 3.05 -14.59 -3.05
C ILE A 56 2.30 -13.38 -2.52
N ALA A 57 1.97 -13.37 -1.22
CA ALA A 57 1.16 -12.32 -0.61
C ALA A 57 1.72 -11.88 0.75
N PRO A 58 1.28 -10.72 1.31
CA PRO A 58 1.54 -10.39 2.69
C PRO A 58 1.04 -11.49 3.64
N LYS A 59 1.77 -11.73 4.74
CA LYS A 59 1.54 -12.87 5.66
C LYS A 59 0.06 -13.11 5.95
N ARG A 60 -0.65 -12.09 6.46
CA ARG A 60 -2.06 -12.21 6.85
C ARG A 60 -2.97 -12.47 5.66
N VAL A 61 -2.70 -11.83 4.53
CA VAL A 61 -3.47 -12.02 3.28
C VAL A 61 -3.30 -13.44 2.76
N ALA A 62 -2.08 -13.98 2.83
CA ALA A 62 -1.78 -15.37 2.49
C ALA A 62 -2.50 -16.37 3.40
N GLU A 63 -2.59 -16.07 4.70
CA GLU A 63 -3.21 -16.96 5.70
C GLU A 63 -4.74 -16.90 5.68
N THR A 64 -5.34 -15.74 5.33
CA THR A 64 -6.78 -15.53 5.53
C THR A 64 -7.53 -15.17 4.25
N THR A 65 -7.10 -14.15 3.50
CA THR A 65 -7.88 -13.56 2.40
C THR A 65 -7.97 -14.51 1.20
N TRP A 66 -6.86 -14.98 0.68
CA TRP A 66 -6.84 -15.88 -0.46
C TRP A 66 -7.59 -17.18 -0.19
N PRO A 67 -7.35 -17.90 0.95
CA PRO A 67 -8.12 -19.11 1.28
C PRO A 67 -9.62 -18.87 1.45
N ALA A 68 -10.00 -17.72 2.03
CA ALA A 68 -11.41 -17.38 2.22
C ALA A 68 -12.10 -17.07 0.88
N GLU A 69 -11.45 -16.34 -0.02
CA GLU A 69 -12.01 -16.03 -1.34
C GLU A 69 -12.13 -17.27 -2.23
N ILE A 70 -11.17 -18.20 -2.21
CA ILE A 70 -11.28 -19.49 -2.95
C ILE A 70 -12.50 -20.27 -2.47
N LYS A 71 -12.75 -20.32 -1.16
CA LYS A 71 -13.90 -21.08 -0.60
C LYS A 71 -15.23 -20.36 -0.79
N LYS A 72 -15.25 -19.06 -0.97
CA LYS A 72 -16.44 -18.22 -1.04
C LYS A 72 -17.20 -18.36 -2.35
N TRP A 73 -16.48 -18.44 -3.46
CA TRP A 73 -17.04 -18.34 -4.80
C TRP A 73 -17.34 -19.71 -5.44
N GLU A 74 -18.58 -19.92 -5.87
CA GLU A 74 -19.05 -21.22 -6.42
C GLU A 74 -18.32 -21.63 -7.70
N HIS A 75 -17.94 -20.67 -8.56
CA HIS A 75 -17.24 -20.96 -9.81
C HIS A 75 -15.79 -21.43 -9.60
N LEU A 76 -15.23 -21.25 -8.40
CA LEU A 76 -13.91 -21.74 -8.03
C LEU A 76 -13.94 -23.14 -7.42
N TYR A 77 -15.12 -23.76 -7.37
CA TYR A 77 -15.27 -25.13 -6.84
C TYR A 77 -14.41 -26.11 -7.62
N GLY A 78 -13.70 -26.96 -6.90
CA GLY A 78 -12.76 -27.93 -7.48
C GLY A 78 -11.32 -27.47 -7.55
N MET A 79 -11.04 -26.14 -7.46
CA MET A 79 -9.66 -25.63 -7.39
C MET A 79 -9.05 -25.95 -6.02
N THR A 80 -8.00 -26.76 -6.02
CA THR A 80 -7.28 -27.13 -4.79
C THR A 80 -6.25 -26.08 -4.41
N PHE A 81 -6.06 -25.86 -3.11
CA PHE A 81 -5.04 -24.92 -2.64
C PHE A 81 -4.32 -25.39 -1.38
N ALA A 82 -3.08 -24.95 -1.21
CA ALA A 82 -2.27 -25.18 -0.02
C ALA A 82 -1.66 -23.85 0.48
N VAL A 83 -1.60 -23.69 1.80
CA VAL A 83 -1.03 -22.45 2.43
C VAL A 83 0.30 -22.79 3.06
N ALA A 84 1.39 -22.31 2.46
CA ALA A 84 2.77 -22.58 2.85
C ALA A 84 3.23 -21.60 3.94
N MET A 85 2.70 -21.79 5.16
CA MET A 85 2.97 -20.97 6.34
C MET A 85 3.38 -21.83 7.54
N GLY A 86 3.72 -21.24 8.67
CA GLY A 86 4.12 -21.94 9.90
C GLY A 86 5.58 -22.41 9.89
N THR A 87 5.85 -23.62 10.39
CA THR A 87 7.18 -24.22 10.47
C THR A 87 7.78 -24.55 9.11
N ALA A 88 9.08 -24.77 9.02
CA ALA A 88 9.74 -25.18 7.78
C ALA A 88 9.17 -26.47 7.19
N GLY A 89 8.82 -27.45 8.06
CA GLY A 89 8.17 -28.72 7.67
C GLY A 89 6.80 -28.50 7.04
N GLN A 90 5.93 -27.72 7.69
CA GLN A 90 4.60 -27.38 7.19
C GLN A 90 4.66 -26.63 5.85
N ARG A 91 5.57 -25.67 5.71
CA ARG A 91 5.77 -24.97 4.43
C ARG A 91 6.22 -25.93 3.32
N LYS A 92 7.16 -26.82 3.63
CA LYS A 92 7.64 -27.81 2.66
C LYS A 92 6.52 -28.75 2.20
N GLU A 93 5.74 -29.26 3.14
CA GLU A 93 4.57 -30.11 2.85
C GLU A 93 3.57 -29.41 1.93
N ALA A 94 3.20 -28.15 2.26
CA ALA A 94 2.28 -27.36 1.43
C ALA A 94 2.83 -27.08 0.02
N LEU A 95 4.13 -26.74 -0.10
CA LEU A 95 4.77 -26.48 -1.40
C LEU A 95 4.90 -27.73 -2.28
N LEU A 96 4.92 -28.92 -1.68
CA LEU A 96 5.02 -30.21 -2.36
C LEU A 96 3.68 -30.96 -2.47
N SER A 97 2.59 -30.40 -1.96
CA SER A 97 1.26 -31.04 -1.92
C SER A 97 0.66 -31.36 -3.29
N GLY A 98 1.14 -30.74 -4.36
CA GLY A 98 0.55 -30.87 -5.69
C GLY A 98 -0.74 -30.08 -5.90
N ALA A 99 -1.11 -29.19 -4.96
CA ALA A 99 -2.26 -28.31 -5.11
C ALA A 99 -2.14 -27.38 -6.33
N ASP A 100 -3.28 -27.06 -6.96
CA ASP A 100 -3.36 -26.17 -8.11
C ASP A 100 -2.79 -24.78 -7.78
N VAL A 101 -3.12 -24.27 -6.58
CA VAL A 101 -2.68 -22.98 -6.07
C VAL A 101 -1.93 -23.15 -4.75
N THR A 102 -0.67 -22.77 -4.72
CA THR A 102 0.11 -22.71 -3.47
C THR A 102 0.30 -21.26 -3.05
N ILE A 103 -0.09 -20.93 -1.82
CA ILE A 103 -0.07 -19.56 -1.28
C ILE A 103 1.05 -19.45 -0.26
N ILE A 104 1.96 -18.48 -0.43
CA ILE A 104 3.11 -18.28 0.46
C ILE A 104 3.21 -16.82 0.91
N GLY A 105 3.63 -16.61 2.15
CA GLY A 105 3.97 -15.28 2.63
C GLY A 105 5.24 -14.74 1.97
N ARG A 106 5.22 -13.46 1.54
CA ARG A 106 6.35 -12.80 0.85
C ARG A 106 7.69 -12.93 1.60
N ASP A 107 7.67 -13.00 2.94
CA ASP A 107 8.87 -13.11 3.77
C ASP A 107 9.49 -14.52 3.72
N ASN A 108 8.76 -15.50 3.24
CA ASN A 108 9.21 -16.88 3.07
C ASN A 108 9.75 -17.18 1.65
N VAL A 109 9.71 -16.23 0.73
CA VAL A 109 10.19 -16.40 -0.66
C VAL A 109 11.66 -16.82 -0.69
N SER A 110 12.53 -16.13 0.06
CA SER A 110 13.96 -16.46 0.13
C SER A 110 14.23 -17.85 0.72
N TRP A 111 13.41 -18.30 1.65
CA TRP A 111 13.51 -19.66 2.18
C TRP A 111 13.06 -20.69 1.14
N MET A 112 11.93 -20.44 0.47
CA MET A 112 11.38 -21.32 -0.56
C MET A 112 12.39 -21.57 -1.68
N THR A 113 12.95 -20.50 -2.26
CA THR A 113 13.89 -20.59 -3.39
C THR A 113 15.19 -21.33 -3.05
N LYS A 114 15.56 -21.44 -1.78
CA LYS A 114 16.74 -22.17 -1.31
C LYS A 114 16.47 -23.63 -0.97
N ASN A 115 15.24 -23.99 -0.64
CA ASN A 115 14.90 -25.30 -0.06
C ASN A 115 13.97 -26.14 -0.92
N ILE A 116 13.34 -25.53 -1.93
CA ILE A 116 12.35 -26.20 -2.79
C ILE A 116 12.74 -26.01 -4.24
N PHE A 117 12.66 -27.07 -5.01
CA PHE A 117 12.74 -26.98 -6.47
C PHE A 117 11.55 -26.18 -6.98
N PHE A 118 11.81 -25.15 -7.77
CA PHE A 118 10.77 -24.28 -8.30
C PHE A 118 10.08 -24.96 -9.48
N ASP A 119 8.84 -25.40 -9.28
CA ASP A 119 8.01 -26.10 -10.25
C ASP A 119 6.61 -25.46 -10.30
N PHE A 120 6.57 -24.18 -10.68
CA PHE A 120 5.33 -23.41 -10.84
C PHE A 120 5.30 -22.80 -12.23
N ASP A 121 4.20 -23.03 -12.98
CA ASP A 121 4.01 -22.46 -14.31
C ASP A 121 3.65 -20.98 -14.26
N MET A 122 3.04 -20.54 -13.17
CA MET A 122 2.58 -19.16 -12.98
C MET A 122 2.89 -18.63 -11.57
N VAL A 123 3.21 -17.34 -11.50
CA VAL A 123 3.42 -16.62 -10.25
C VAL A 123 2.46 -15.44 -10.17
N VAL A 124 1.77 -15.30 -9.06
CA VAL A 124 0.99 -14.11 -8.70
C VAL A 124 1.69 -13.41 -7.55
N ILE A 125 1.98 -12.12 -7.70
CA ILE A 125 2.57 -11.28 -6.66
C ILE A 125 1.51 -10.31 -6.18
N ASP A 126 0.91 -10.61 -5.04
CA ASP A 126 -0.05 -9.72 -4.38
C ASP A 126 0.71 -8.69 -3.53
N GLU A 127 0.38 -7.43 -3.71
CA GLU A 127 1.12 -6.26 -3.23
C GLU A 127 2.52 -6.17 -3.86
N LEU A 128 2.54 -5.91 -5.19
CA LEU A 128 3.76 -5.82 -6.00
C LEU A 128 4.75 -4.77 -5.46
N SER A 129 4.25 -3.67 -4.89
CA SER A 129 5.02 -2.61 -4.21
C SER A 129 5.98 -3.18 -3.13
N SER A 130 5.69 -4.35 -2.59
CA SER A 130 6.59 -5.03 -1.66
C SER A 130 7.91 -5.52 -2.27
N PHE A 131 8.02 -5.52 -3.60
CA PHE A 131 9.22 -5.90 -4.35
C PHE A 131 9.95 -4.69 -4.97
N LYS A 132 9.62 -3.47 -4.59
CA LYS A 132 10.24 -2.21 -5.09
C LYS A 132 11.74 -2.07 -4.80
N SER A 133 12.29 -2.80 -3.82
CA SER A 133 13.72 -2.73 -3.48
C SER A 133 14.52 -3.84 -4.16
N PRO A 134 15.35 -3.54 -5.17
CA PRO A 134 16.21 -4.54 -5.81
C PRO A 134 17.34 -5.05 -4.92
N LYS A 135 17.64 -4.36 -3.82
CA LYS A 135 18.62 -4.77 -2.82
C LYS A 135 18.07 -5.84 -1.88
N ALA A 136 16.75 -5.93 -1.73
CA ALA A 136 16.11 -6.88 -0.84
C ALA A 136 16.38 -8.33 -1.26
N GLN A 137 16.66 -9.20 -0.29
CA GLN A 137 17.00 -10.60 -0.55
C GLN A 137 15.86 -11.34 -1.27
N ARG A 138 14.60 -11.09 -0.86
CA ARG A 138 13.41 -11.68 -1.51
C ARG A 138 13.30 -11.33 -3.00
N PHE A 139 13.64 -10.08 -3.39
CA PHE A 139 13.67 -9.66 -4.79
C PHE A 139 14.72 -10.45 -5.57
N LYS A 140 15.95 -10.50 -5.05
CA LYS A 140 17.06 -11.22 -5.70
C LYS A 140 16.77 -12.71 -5.87
N ASP A 141 16.17 -13.32 -4.86
CA ASP A 141 15.90 -14.75 -4.87
C ASP A 141 14.70 -15.09 -5.78
N LEU A 142 13.64 -14.30 -5.78
CA LEU A 142 12.53 -14.48 -6.72
C LEU A 142 12.99 -14.27 -8.18
N LYS A 143 13.81 -13.24 -8.42
CA LYS A 143 14.36 -12.96 -9.77
C LYS A 143 15.12 -14.14 -10.36
N LYS A 144 15.78 -14.98 -9.55
CA LYS A 144 16.50 -16.17 -10.02
C LYS A 144 15.57 -17.25 -10.58
N VAL A 145 14.42 -17.45 -9.93
CA VAL A 145 13.47 -18.51 -10.29
C VAL A 145 12.35 -18.02 -11.22
N ARG A 146 12.15 -16.70 -11.33
CA ARG A 146 11.12 -16.09 -12.18
C ARG A 146 11.14 -16.57 -13.64
N PRO A 147 12.32 -16.76 -14.31
CA PRO A 147 12.37 -17.25 -15.68
C PRO A 147 11.81 -18.66 -15.87
N MET A 148 11.64 -19.43 -14.80
CA MET A 148 11.06 -20.79 -14.86
C MET A 148 9.53 -20.75 -14.95
N ALA A 149 8.89 -19.64 -14.53
CA ALA A 149 7.45 -19.46 -14.67
C ALA A 149 7.12 -18.87 -16.04
N LYS A 150 6.13 -19.46 -16.73
CA LYS A 150 5.65 -19.01 -18.05
C LYS A 150 4.84 -17.72 -17.92
N ARG A 151 4.06 -17.59 -16.87
CA ARG A 151 3.15 -16.48 -16.64
C ARG A 151 3.43 -15.80 -15.30
N VAL A 152 3.22 -14.48 -15.24
CA VAL A 152 3.30 -13.73 -13.97
C VAL A 152 2.30 -12.60 -13.96
N VAL A 153 1.67 -12.42 -12.80
CA VAL A 153 0.74 -11.34 -12.51
C VAL A 153 1.24 -10.55 -11.31
N GLY A 154 1.37 -9.24 -11.45
CA GLY A 154 1.59 -8.31 -10.35
C GLY A 154 0.29 -7.60 -10.00
N LEU A 155 -0.07 -7.58 -8.72
CA LEU A 155 -1.25 -6.88 -8.21
C LEU A 155 -0.80 -5.76 -7.26
N THR A 156 -1.30 -4.57 -7.45
CA THR A 156 -1.11 -3.47 -6.51
C THR A 156 -2.30 -2.51 -6.53
N GLY A 157 -2.60 -1.88 -5.39
CA GLY A 157 -3.51 -0.74 -5.34
C GLY A 157 -2.75 0.58 -5.32
N THR A 158 -1.46 0.50 -5.01
CA THR A 158 -0.58 1.64 -4.76
C THR A 158 0.76 1.39 -5.45
N PRO A 159 0.88 1.70 -6.76
CA PRO A 159 2.14 1.56 -7.45
C PRO A 159 3.21 2.44 -6.79
N GLY A 160 4.46 2.01 -6.85
CA GLY A 160 5.59 2.78 -6.35
C GLY A 160 5.80 4.08 -7.12
N ASN A 161 6.78 4.88 -6.67
CA ASN A 161 7.21 6.04 -7.45
C ASN A 161 7.94 5.60 -8.73
N LEU A 162 8.20 6.54 -9.65
CA LEU A 162 8.87 6.24 -10.93
C LEU A 162 10.18 5.44 -10.78
N MET A 163 10.95 5.67 -9.71
CA MET A 163 12.20 4.94 -9.45
C MET A 163 11.92 3.50 -9.00
N ASP A 164 10.85 3.26 -8.25
CA ASP A 164 10.45 1.95 -7.75
C ASP A 164 9.90 1.06 -8.87
N LEU A 165 9.26 1.65 -9.89
CA LEU A 165 8.71 0.94 -11.05
C LEU A 165 9.75 0.08 -11.77
N TRP A 166 11.02 0.49 -11.80
CA TRP A 166 12.08 -0.34 -12.38
C TRP A 166 12.16 -1.74 -11.74
N ALA A 167 12.03 -1.82 -10.44
CA ALA A 167 12.07 -3.09 -9.74
C ALA A 167 10.73 -3.85 -9.85
N GLU A 168 9.62 -3.14 -9.70
CA GLU A 168 8.27 -3.70 -9.75
C GLU A 168 7.98 -4.32 -11.14
N ILE A 169 8.23 -3.60 -12.21
CA ILE A 169 8.08 -4.11 -13.57
C ILE A 169 9.18 -5.11 -13.91
N GLY A 170 10.43 -4.83 -13.48
CA GLY A 170 11.57 -5.68 -13.76
C GLY A 170 11.49 -7.09 -13.14
N ILE A 171 10.73 -7.30 -12.07
CA ILE A 171 10.47 -8.65 -11.55
C ILE A 171 9.40 -9.38 -12.38
N LEU A 172 8.52 -8.67 -13.04
CA LEU A 172 7.50 -9.27 -13.92
C LEU A 172 8.10 -9.64 -15.28
N ASP A 173 8.77 -8.71 -15.97
CA ASP A 173 9.21 -8.84 -17.36
C ASP A 173 10.71 -9.13 -17.54
N MET A 174 11.46 -9.32 -16.45
CA MET A 174 12.91 -9.53 -16.43
C MET A 174 13.70 -8.37 -17.06
N GLY A 175 13.15 -7.15 -16.97
CA GLY A 175 13.77 -5.92 -17.46
C GLY A 175 13.71 -5.73 -18.97
N GLN A 176 12.71 -6.30 -19.64
CA GLN A 176 12.52 -6.12 -21.09
C GLN A 176 12.13 -4.68 -21.42
N ARG A 177 11.28 -4.02 -20.61
CA ARG A 177 10.78 -2.67 -20.88
C ARG A 177 11.63 -1.56 -20.29
N LEU A 178 11.93 -1.67 -19.01
CA LEU A 178 12.65 -0.61 -18.29
C LEU A 178 14.16 -0.85 -18.19
N GLY A 179 14.65 -1.93 -18.79
CA GLY A 179 16.06 -2.28 -18.80
C GLY A 179 16.50 -3.20 -17.66
N ARG A 180 17.53 -4.01 -17.91
CA ARG A 180 18.04 -5.03 -16.97
C ARG A 180 18.80 -4.45 -15.78
N TYR A 181 19.38 -3.25 -15.94
CA TYR A 181 20.23 -2.61 -14.96
C TYR A 181 19.69 -1.27 -14.53
N ILE A 182 19.59 -1.04 -13.23
CA ILE A 182 19.08 0.20 -12.66
C ILE A 182 19.92 1.43 -13.04
N GLY A 183 21.24 1.25 -13.28
CA GLY A 183 22.11 2.32 -13.76
C GLY A 183 21.59 2.89 -15.09
N GLY A 184 21.40 2.01 -16.09
CA GLY A 184 20.87 2.43 -17.40
C GLY A 184 19.47 3.05 -17.33
N TYR A 185 18.60 2.58 -16.43
CA TYR A 185 17.31 3.20 -16.19
C TYR A 185 17.44 4.62 -15.63
N ARG A 186 18.33 4.81 -14.65
CA ARG A 186 18.63 6.14 -14.08
C ARG A 186 19.22 7.08 -15.12
N ASP A 187 20.21 6.62 -15.87
CA ASP A 187 20.88 7.45 -16.89
C ASP A 187 19.92 7.88 -17.99
N ARG A 188 18.96 7.03 -18.36
CA ARG A 188 17.97 7.30 -19.41
C ARG A 188 16.87 8.25 -18.96
N PHE A 189 16.35 8.11 -17.75
CA PHE A 189 15.11 8.76 -17.33
C PHE A 189 15.28 9.77 -16.21
N PHE A 190 16.45 9.85 -15.56
CA PHE A 190 16.62 10.70 -14.39
C PHE A 190 17.89 11.56 -14.49
N LEU A 191 17.90 12.60 -13.66
CA LEU A 191 19.06 13.44 -13.37
C LEU A 191 19.41 13.32 -11.89
N PRO A 192 20.70 13.33 -11.52
CA PRO A 192 21.11 13.49 -10.14
C PRO A 192 20.53 14.80 -9.58
N ASP A 193 19.91 14.75 -8.40
CA ASP A 193 19.32 15.90 -7.74
C ASP A 193 20.17 16.34 -6.54
N LYS A 194 20.24 15.51 -5.49
CA LYS A 194 21.13 15.76 -4.34
C LYS A 194 22.33 14.81 -4.41
N ARG A 195 23.54 15.38 -4.40
CA ARG A 195 24.78 14.60 -4.41
C ARG A 195 25.84 15.28 -3.56
N ASN A 196 26.71 14.48 -2.94
CA ASN A 196 28.05 14.93 -2.57
C ASN A 196 29.05 14.56 -3.69
N ARG A 197 30.36 14.72 -3.47
CA ARG A 197 31.36 14.52 -4.54
C ARG A 197 31.30 13.15 -5.22
N GLU A 198 30.90 12.10 -4.51
CA GLU A 198 30.95 10.71 -4.99
C GLU A 198 29.59 9.98 -4.99
N ILE A 199 28.63 10.39 -4.15
CA ILE A 199 27.36 9.67 -3.94
C ILE A 199 26.19 10.55 -4.35
N VAL A 200 25.30 9.99 -5.17
CA VAL A 200 23.99 10.59 -5.51
C VAL A 200 22.96 10.07 -4.54
N PHE A 201 22.37 10.95 -3.75
CA PHE A 201 21.36 10.61 -2.74
C PHE A 201 19.94 10.62 -3.30
N SER A 202 19.64 11.50 -4.26
CA SER A 202 18.33 11.56 -4.89
C SER A 202 18.42 11.81 -6.39
N TYR A 203 17.37 11.44 -7.10
CA TYR A 203 17.21 11.59 -8.52
C TYR A 203 15.89 12.30 -8.80
N LYS A 204 15.87 13.18 -9.81
CA LYS A 204 14.64 13.77 -10.35
C LYS A 204 14.41 13.29 -11.78
N PRO A 205 13.17 13.11 -12.21
CA PRO A 205 12.85 12.71 -13.58
C PRO A 205 13.37 13.78 -14.57
N ARG A 206 13.82 13.35 -15.75
CA ARG A 206 14.06 14.22 -16.91
C ARG A 206 12.70 14.70 -17.45
N GLU A 207 12.69 15.78 -18.18
CA GLU A 207 11.51 16.25 -18.90
C GLU A 207 11.00 15.15 -19.87
N GLY A 208 9.69 14.87 -19.84
CA GLY A 208 9.06 13.81 -20.64
C GLY A 208 9.48 12.39 -20.28
N ALA A 209 10.18 12.16 -19.16
CA ALA A 209 10.58 10.81 -18.74
C ALA A 209 9.41 10.01 -18.19
N GLU A 210 8.49 10.67 -17.53
CA GLU A 210 7.32 10.07 -16.92
C GLU A 210 6.42 9.44 -17.98
N GLU A 211 6.07 10.18 -19.00
CA GLU A 211 5.24 9.74 -20.12
C GLU A 211 5.89 8.57 -20.86
N LYS A 212 7.20 8.64 -21.10
CA LYS A 212 7.94 7.55 -21.75
C LYS A 212 7.98 6.27 -20.94
N ILE A 213 8.10 6.37 -19.59
CA ILE A 213 8.07 5.22 -18.69
C ILE A 213 6.69 4.57 -18.77
N TYR A 214 5.61 5.37 -18.68
CA TYR A 214 4.25 4.86 -18.74
C TYR A 214 3.91 4.24 -20.10
N GLU A 215 4.39 4.84 -21.19
CA GLU A 215 4.26 4.27 -22.51
C GLU A 215 4.91 2.88 -22.61
N LEU A 216 6.13 2.72 -22.07
CA LEU A 216 6.86 1.47 -22.12
C LEU A 216 6.20 0.32 -21.36
N ILE A 217 5.42 0.61 -20.31
CA ILE A 217 4.77 -0.43 -19.48
C ILE A 217 3.30 -0.64 -19.82
N SER A 218 2.73 0.19 -20.68
CA SER A 218 1.29 0.24 -20.94
C SER A 218 0.73 -1.03 -21.60
N ASP A 219 1.56 -1.77 -22.31
CA ASP A 219 1.16 -3.03 -22.96
C ASP A 219 1.00 -4.21 -21.99
N ILE A 220 1.55 -4.09 -20.78
CA ILE A 220 1.41 -5.10 -19.71
C ILE A 220 0.71 -4.58 -18.47
N SER A 221 0.28 -3.34 -18.46
CA SER A 221 -0.30 -2.70 -17.27
C SER A 221 -1.67 -2.14 -17.54
N ILE A 222 -2.60 -2.42 -16.64
CA ILE A 222 -3.90 -1.75 -16.60
C ILE A 222 -4.11 -1.10 -15.24
N SER A 223 -4.81 0.03 -15.24
CA SER A 223 -5.20 0.72 -14.03
C SER A 223 -6.69 1.04 -13.99
N MET A 224 -7.28 0.98 -12.80
CA MET A 224 -8.69 1.31 -12.57
C MET A 224 -8.86 1.98 -11.21
N LYS A 225 -9.61 3.08 -11.17
CA LYS A 225 -10.00 3.76 -9.94
C LYS A 225 -11.37 3.31 -9.49
N ALA A 226 -11.55 3.14 -8.18
CA ALA A 226 -12.84 2.73 -7.62
C ALA A 226 -13.96 3.72 -7.93
N VAL A 227 -13.65 5.01 -7.92
CA VAL A 227 -14.61 6.09 -8.22
C VAL A 227 -15.20 6.05 -9.64
N ASP A 228 -14.54 5.39 -10.59
CA ASP A 228 -15.00 5.28 -11.96
C ASP A 228 -16.02 4.16 -12.18
N TYR A 229 -16.00 3.15 -11.30
CA TYR A 229 -16.75 1.90 -11.49
C TYR A 229 -17.69 1.55 -10.34
N LEU A 230 -17.48 2.16 -9.18
CA LEU A 230 -18.23 1.86 -7.96
C LEU A 230 -18.95 3.12 -7.46
N ASP A 231 -20.12 2.90 -6.87
CA ASP A 231 -20.84 3.94 -6.14
C ASP A 231 -20.10 4.22 -4.83
N MET A 232 -19.23 5.21 -4.85
CA MET A 232 -18.39 5.60 -3.73
C MET A 232 -19.04 6.78 -2.98
N PRO A 233 -18.98 6.79 -1.63
CA PRO A 233 -19.46 7.95 -0.89
C PRO A 233 -18.60 9.18 -1.17
N GLU A 234 -19.10 10.36 -0.84
CA GLU A 234 -18.29 11.58 -0.81
C GLU A 234 -17.16 11.44 0.23
N CYS A 235 -15.97 11.96 -0.09
CA CYS A 235 -14.82 11.96 0.80
C CYS A 235 -14.26 13.37 0.95
N ILE A 236 -14.20 13.86 2.18
CA ILE A 236 -13.67 15.18 2.51
C ILE A 236 -12.40 14.99 3.35
N SER A 237 -11.36 15.71 2.94
CA SER A 237 -10.06 15.73 3.64
C SER A 237 -9.81 17.12 4.20
N ASN A 238 -9.66 17.21 5.52
CA ASN A 238 -9.46 18.45 6.23
C ASN A 238 -8.10 18.50 6.93
N ARG A 239 -7.54 19.70 7.04
CA ARG A 239 -6.41 20.00 7.91
C ARG A 239 -6.93 20.69 9.17
N VAL A 240 -6.69 20.07 10.32
CA VAL A 240 -6.91 20.67 11.64
C VAL A 240 -5.58 21.23 12.13
N THR A 241 -5.43 22.53 12.08
CA THR A 241 -4.20 23.21 12.51
C THR A 241 -4.13 23.23 14.03
N VAL A 242 -3.02 22.75 14.57
CA VAL A 242 -2.71 22.73 15.99
C VAL A 242 -1.58 23.71 16.27
N SER A 243 -1.86 24.71 17.11
CA SER A 243 -0.86 25.75 17.44
C SER A 243 -0.18 25.47 18.78
N MET A 244 1.13 25.57 18.81
CA MET A 244 1.92 25.56 20.03
C MET A 244 1.98 26.96 20.66
N SER A 245 2.25 27.06 21.95
CA SER A 245 2.61 28.32 22.58
C SER A 245 4.02 28.76 22.12
N GLU A 246 4.35 30.04 22.27
CA GLU A 246 5.68 30.56 21.92
C GLU A 246 6.82 29.79 22.60
N SER A 247 6.64 29.38 23.86
CA SER A 247 7.64 28.61 24.60
C SER A 247 7.78 27.16 24.10
N GLU A 248 6.67 26.52 23.69
CA GLU A 248 6.66 25.18 23.11
C GLU A 248 7.31 25.20 21.71
N GLN A 249 7.01 26.22 20.89
CA GLN A 249 7.62 26.41 19.59
C GLN A 249 9.13 26.67 19.71
N ALA A 250 9.54 27.57 20.61
CA ALA A 250 10.96 27.85 20.84
C ALA A 250 11.73 26.61 21.33
N LEU A 251 11.08 25.71 22.10
CA LEU A 251 11.67 24.45 22.48
C LEU A 251 11.85 23.51 21.27
N TYR A 252 10.81 23.41 20.41
CA TYR A 252 10.86 22.62 19.19
C TYR A 252 11.98 23.10 18.26
N ASP A 253 12.04 24.39 17.98
CA ASP A 253 13.02 25.00 17.07
C ASP A 253 14.45 24.81 17.58
N ARG A 254 14.69 25.07 18.87
CA ARG A 254 16.00 24.84 19.49
C ARG A 254 16.45 23.40 19.37
N MET A 255 15.58 22.42 19.65
CA MET A 255 15.94 21.00 19.55
C MET A 255 16.15 20.60 18.08
N ALA A 256 15.41 21.19 17.13
CA ALA A 256 15.65 20.99 15.71
C ALA A 256 17.04 21.50 15.31
N ASP A 257 17.42 22.69 15.74
CA ASP A 257 18.72 23.29 15.45
C ASP A 257 19.87 22.52 16.11
N GLU A 258 19.73 22.14 17.38
CA GLU A 258 20.74 21.35 18.11
C GLU A 258 20.98 20.01 17.42
N MET A 259 19.93 19.30 16.99
CA MET A 259 20.06 18.04 16.27
C MET A 259 20.66 18.22 14.87
N ILE A 260 20.34 19.32 14.17
CA ILE A 260 20.94 19.64 12.88
C ILE A 260 22.45 19.90 13.06
N LEU A 261 22.85 20.61 14.12
CA LEU A 261 24.26 20.86 14.44
C LEU A 261 24.99 19.58 14.82
N GLU A 262 24.40 18.73 15.67
CA GLU A 262 24.99 17.46 16.09
C GLU A 262 25.22 16.49 14.90
N TYR A 263 24.28 16.45 13.94
CA TYR A 263 24.40 15.61 12.75
C TYR A 263 25.09 16.30 11.57
N GLY A 264 25.30 17.63 11.61
CA GLY A 264 25.81 18.45 10.50
C GLY A 264 27.24 18.99 10.66
N GLU A 265 27.89 18.87 11.83
CA GLU A 265 29.28 19.34 11.98
C GLU A 265 30.25 18.48 11.18
N GLY A 266 30.53 18.91 9.96
CA GLY A 266 31.63 18.43 9.11
C GLY A 266 31.33 17.30 8.13
N GLN A 267 30.11 16.78 8.06
CA GLN A 267 29.71 15.82 7.03
C GLN A 267 28.26 16.10 6.56
N ASP A 268 28.00 15.88 5.26
CA ASP A 268 26.63 15.85 4.75
C ASP A 268 25.77 14.90 5.61
N ILE A 269 24.62 15.38 6.10
CA ILE A 269 23.67 14.56 6.86
C ILE A 269 23.35 13.33 6.01
N ASP A 270 23.78 12.15 6.43
CA ASP A 270 23.44 10.94 5.71
C ASP A 270 21.94 10.61 5.83
N ALA A 271 21.44 9.72 4.98
CA ALA A 271 20.02 9.40 4.95
C ALA A 271 19.51 8.75 6.26
N VAL A 272 20.41 8.12 7.05
CA VAL A 272 20.07 7.49 8.33
C VAL A 272 19.85 8.58 9.38
N ASN A 273 20.76 9.56 9.45
CA ASN A 273 20.67 10.69 10.36
C ASN A 273 19.47 11.60 10.05
N ALA A 274 19.21 11.86 8.77
CA ALA A 274 18.03 12.60 8.34
C ALA A 274 16.71 11.89 8.75
N ALA A 275 16.66 10.57 8.63
CA ALA A 275 15.49 9.80 9.05
C ALA A 275 15.30 9.81 10.58
N ALA A 276 16.40 9.72 11.33
CA ALA A 276 16.38 9.81 12.79
C ALA A 276 15.91 11.19 13.26
N LEU A 277 16.45 12.26 12.69
CA LEU A 277 16.03 13.64 12.94
C LEU A 277 14.55 13.82 12.66
N SER A 278 14.09 13.47 11.46
CA SER A 278 12.68 13.59 11.07
C SER A 278 11.75 12.84 12.02
N ASN A 279 12.15 11.62 12.45
CA ASN A 279 11.39 10.81 13.39
C ASN A 279 11.28 11.48 14.77
N LYS A 280 12.37 12.10 15.26
CA LYS A 280 12.39 12.82 16.52
C LYS A 280 11.53 14.08 16.48
N LEU A 281 11.64 14.86 15.40
CA LEU A 281 10.84 16.06 15.19
C LEU A 281 9.35 15.72 15.13
N GLN A 282 8.98 14.61 14.50
CA GLN A 282 7.59 14.16 14.47
C GLN A 282 7.07 13.74 15.85
N GLN A 283 7.89 13.08 16.67
CA GLN A 283 7.53 12.79 18.06
C GLN A 283 7.22 14.09 18.82
N MET A 284 8.07 15.10 18.68
CA MET A 284 7.88 16.38 19.35
C MET A 284 6.63 17.12 18.85
N ALA A 285 6.37 17.14 17.54
CA ALA A 285 5.16 17.69 16.96
C ALA A 285 3.89 17.03 17.51
N ASN A 286 3.98 15.73 17.88
CA ASN A 286 2.89 15.02 18.54
C ASN A 286 2.79 15.32 20.05
N GLY A 287 3.74 16.08 20.61
CA GLY A 287 3.73 16.54 22.00
C GLY A 287 4.47 15.66 23.01
N ALA A 288 5.21 14.64 22.57
CA ALA A 288 6.08 13.86 23.45
C ALA A 288 7.22 13.23 22.65
N ALA A 289 8.38 13.01 23.29
CA ALA A 289 9.50 12.35 22.65
C ALA A 289 10.19 11.37 23.61
N TYR A 290 10.83 10.32 23.08
CA TYR A 290 11.68 9.44 23.87
C TYR A 290 13.01 10.13 24.18
N ASP A 291 13.49 10.02 25.42
CA ASP A 291 14.86 10.42 25.78
C ASP A 291 15.86 9.31 25.39
N GLU A 292 17.16 9.53 25.64
CA GLU A 292 18.22 8.56 25.35
C GLU A 292 18.06 7.23 26.09
N SER A 293 17.40 7.23 27.24
CA SER A 293 17.10 6.04 28.03
C SER A 293 15.81 5.34 27.61
N GLY A 294 15.10 5.88 26.60
CA GLY A 294 13.83 5.35 26.11
C GLY A 294 12.60 5.75 26.92
N ASN A 295 12.75 6.67 27.91
CA ASN A 295 11.61 7.18 28.64
C ASN A 295 10.87 8.25 27.84
N VAL A 296 9.56 8.35 28.05
CA VAL A 296 8.72 9.35 27.38
C VAL A 296 8.77 10.68 28.13
N ARG A 297 9.19 11.74 27.48
CA ARG A 297 9.12 13.12 27.95
C ARG A 297 7.95 13.82 27.27
N ASN A 298 6.96 14.23 28.07
CA ASN A 298 5.86 15.05 27.57
C ASN A 298 6.36 16.50 27.33
N ILE A 299 5.95 17.06 26.19
CA ILE A 299 6.32 18.42 25.74
C ILE A 299 5.07 19.31 25.80
N HIS A 300 3.95 18.83 25.15
CA HIS A 300 2.68 19.52 25.18
C HIS A 300 1.52 18.53 24.89
N ASP A 301 0.29 18.96 25.13
CA ASP A 301 -0.92 18.15 24.88
C ASP A 301 -1.79 18.71 23.73
N ARG A 302 -1.28 19.61 22.90
CA ARG A 302 -2.02 20.37 21.89
C ARG A 302 -2.80 19.48 20.91
N LYS A 303 -2.18 18.38 20.41
CA LYS A 303 -2.92 17.41 19.58
C LYS A 303 -3.95 16.60 20.34
N LEU A 304 -3.75 16.38 21.65
CA LEU A 304 -4.76 15.75 22.49
C LEU A 304 -5.95 16.68 22.71
N ASP A 305 -5.72 17.99 22.90
CA ASP A 305 -6.78 18.98 23.01
C ASP A 305 -7.58 19.06 21.71
N ALA A 306 -6.91 19.13 20.56
CA ALA A 306 -7.57 19.10 19.24
C ALA A 306 -8.34 17.79 18.98
N LEU A 307 -7.84 16.65 19.46
CA LEU A 307 -8.55 15.38 19.37
C LEU A 307 -9.82 15.40 20.26
N GLU A 308 -9.75 16.02 21.44
CA GLU A 308 -10.91 16.19 22.33
C GLU A 308 -12.02 17.00 21.64
N ASP A 309 -11.65 18.13 21.02
CA ASP A 309 -12.59 18.95 20.24
C ASP A 309 -13.26 18.16 19.10
N LEU A 310 -12.48 17.30 18.41
CA LEU A 310 -13.03 16.43 17.37
C LEU A 310 -13.96 15.35 17.92
N ILE A 311 -13.65 14.76 19.07
CA ILE A 311 -14.51 13.77 19.75
C ILE A 311 -15.83 14.43 20.18
N GLU A 312 -15.77 15.62 20.74
CA GLU A 312 -16.98 16.38 21.14
C GLU A 312 -17.82 16.76 19.90
N SER A 313 -17.17 17.27 18.85
CA SER A 313 -17.82 17.65 17.58
C SER A 313 -18.47 16.47 16.88
N ALA A 314 -17.92 15.27 17.03
CA ALA A 314 -18.46 14.04 16.45
C ALA A 314 -19.82 13.66 17.08
N ASN A 315 -20.18 14.22 18.23
CA ASN A 315 -21.47 14.03 18.91
C ASN A 315 -21.87 12.54 19.00
N GLY A 316 -20.97 11.71 19.51
CA GLY A 316 -21.17 10.27 19.71
C GLY A 316 -20.97 9.40 18.46
N LYS A 317 -20.65 9.97 17.29
CA LYS A 317 -20.25 9.18 16.12
C LYS A 317 -18.85 8.60 16.33
N PRO A 318 -18.62 7.32 15.99
CA PRO A 318 -17.34 6.68 16.17
C PRO A 318 -16.22 7.34 15.35
N LEU A 319 -15.03 7.47 15.96
CA LEU A 319 -13.81 7.98 15.32
C LEU A 319 -12.74 6.89 15.24
N LEU A 320 -12.13 6.72 14.08
CA LEU A 320 -10.95 5.87 13.87
C LEU A 320 -9.70 6.76 13.92
N VAL A 321 -8.89 6.63 14.96
CA VAL A 321 -7.72 7.48 15.21
C VAL A 321 -6.44 6.74 14.83
N ALA A 322 -5.71 7.26 13.85
CA ALA A 322 -4.42 6.76 13.41
C ALA A 322 -3.30 7.33 14.28
N TYR A 323 -2.47 6.46 14.86
CA TYR A 323 -1.29 6.83 15.63
C TYR A 323 -0.02 6.20 15.05
N TRP A 324 1.16 6.81 15.29
CA TRP A 324 2.43 6.27 14.81
C TRP A 324 3.33 5.77 15.93
N PHE A 325 3.46 6.50 17.03
CA PHE A 325 4.32 6.16 18.15
C PHE A 325 3.56 5.47 19.28
N LYS A 326 4.26 4.63 20.07
CA LYS A 326 3.67 3.97 21.23
C LYS A 326 3.19 4.99 22.28
N HIS A 327 3.99 6.06 22.49
CA HIS A 327 3.60 7.12 23.42
C HIS A 327 2.33 7.85 22.99
N ASP A 328 2.08 8.06 21.69
CA ASP A 328 0.83 8.65 21.21
C ASP A 328 -0.37 7.81 21.64
N ARG A 329 -0.30 6.49 21.36
CA ARG A 329 -1.34 5.54 21.79
C ARG A 329 -1.56 5.57 23.30
N GLU A 330 -0.50 5.55 24.09
CA GLU A 330 -0.58 5.52 25.55
C GLU A 330 -1.17 6.81 26.12
N ARG A 331 -0.81 7.97 25.56
CA ARG A 331 -1.37 9.28 25.94
C ARG A 331 -2.85 9.38 25.57
N ILE A 332 -3.24 8.91 24.40
CA ILE A 332 -4.64 8.88 23.96
C ILE A 332 -5.47 7.97 24.88
N LEU A 333 -4.98 6.73 25.14
CA LEU A 333 -5.68 5.78 26.03
C LEU A 333 -5.81 6.27 27.46
N LYS A 334 -4.86 7.10 27.94
CA LYS A 334 -4.92 7.69 29.28
C LYS A 334 -5.96 8.80 29.38
N ARG A 335 -6.18 9.57 28.30
CA ARG A 335 -7.06 10.74 28.33
C ARG A 335 -8.51 10.42 27.91
N PHE A 336 -8.70 9.46 27.00
CA PHE A 336 -9.99 9.17 26.39
C PHE A 336 -10.43 7.72 26.58
N PRO A 337 -11.74 7.44 26.57
CA PRO A 337 -12.29 6.08 26.59
C PRO A 337 -12.08 5.43 25.19
N ALA A 338 -10.83 5.21 24.83
CA ALA A 338 -10.42 4.67 23.55
C ALA A 338 -10.00 3.20 23.63
N ARG A 339 -10.12 2.46 22.53
CA ARG A 339 -9.66 1.06 22.43
C ARG A 339 -8.86 0.81 21.16
N ASN A 340 -7.72 0.13 21.30
CA ASN A 340 -6.88 -0.23 20.16
C ASN A 340 -7.45 -1.45 19.41
N ILE A 341 -7.53 -1.37 18.09
CA ILE A 341 -8.02 -2.47 17.24
C ILE A 341 -6.86 -3.43 16.93
N ASN A 342 -6.86 -4.58 17.61
CA ASN A 342 -5.83 -5.60 17.43
C ASN A 342 -6.40 -6.98 17.07
N THR A 343 -7.58 -7.32 17.57
CA THR A 343 -8.18 -8.64 17.48
C THR A 343 -9.40 -8.63 16.57
N LYS A 344 -9.84 -9.81 16.17
CA LYS A 344 -11.09 -9.97 15.42
C LYS A 344 -12.30 -9.44 16.21
N LYS A 345 -12.32 -9.66 17.52
CA LYS A 345 -13.37 -9.15 18.40
C LYS A 345 -13.41 -7.61 18.44
N ASP A 346 -12.23 -6.95 18.43
CA ASP A 346 -12.20 -5.48 18.39
C ASP A 346 -12.82 -4.93 17.09
N ILE A 347 -12.61 -5.64 15.96
CA ILE A 347 -13.20 -5.29 14.67
C ILE A 347 -14.72 -5.49 14.69
N GLU A 348 -15.19 -6.59 15.27
CA GLU A 348 -16.62 -6.87 15.45
C GLU A 348 -17.28 -5.80 16.34
N ASP A 349 -16.68 -5.52 17.51
CA ASP A 349 -17.18 -4.48 18.43
C ASP A 349 -17.15 -3.07 17.82
N TRP A 350 -16.15 -2.75 16.98
CA TRP A 350 -16.12 -1.50 16.22
C TRP A 350 -17.25 -1.43 15.21
N ASN A 351 -17.45 -2.46 14.39
CA ASN A 351 -18.50 -2.50 13.38
C ASN A 351 -19.91 -2.50 13.98
N GLU A 352 -20.06 -2.98 15.22
CA GLU A 352 -21.31 -2.90 16.00
C GLU A 352 -21.51 -1.55 16.72
N GLY A 353 -20.59 -0.58 16.55
CA GLY A 353 -20.66 0.74 17.17
C GLY A 353 -20.37 0.78 18.66
N LYS A 354 -19.77 -0.27 19.24
CA LYS A 354 -19.46 -0.38 20.67
C LYS A 354 -18.18 0.38 21.08
N ILE A 355 -17.38 0.84 20.12
CA ILE A 355 -16.12 1.53 20.35
C ILE A 355 -16.26 2.97 19.84
N PRO A 356 -16.40 3.96 20.72
CA PRO A 356 -16.55 5.36 20.29
C PRO A 356 -15.27 5.96 19.72
N VAL A 357 -14.11 5.57 20.25
CA VAL A 357 -12.80 6.01 19.77
C VAL A 357 -11.91 4.78 19.58
N ALA A 358 -11.70 4.41 18.34
CA ALA A 358 -10.85 3.27 17.98
C ALA A 358 -9.47 3.75 17.58
N LEU A 359 -8.41 3.11 18.12
CA LEU A 359 -7.03 3.40 17.78
C LEU A 359 -6.49 2.36 16.82
N ILE A 360 -5.74 2.79 15.80
CA ILE A 360 -5.10 1.89 14.85
C ILE A 360 -3.72 2.40 14.44
N HIS A 361 -2.75 1.49 14.36
CA HIS A 361 -1.47 1.80 13.73
C HIS A 361 -1.57 1.54 12.21
N PRO A 362 -1.19 2.49 11.33
CA PRO A 362 -1.39 2.35 9.88
C PRO A 362 -0.80 1.07 9.28
N ALA A 363 0.37 0.62 9.74
CA ALA A 363 0.95 -0.64 9.29
C ALA A 363 0.09 -1.88 9.63
N SER A 364 -0.77 -1.81 10.65
CA SER A 364 -1.71 -2.88 11.01
C SER A 364 -2.93 -2.89 10.10
N ALA A 365 -3.26 -1.76 9.48
CA ALA A 365 -4.41 -1.60 8.58
C ALA A 365 -4.20 -2.26 7.21
N GLY A 366 -2.95 -2.53 6.80
CA GLY A 366 -2.61 -3.11 5.49
C GLY A 366 -3.17 -4.51 5.20
N HIS A 367 -3.89 -5.14 6.13
CA HIS A 367 -4.18 -6.57 6.09
C HIS A 367 -5.68 -6.91 6.01
N GLY A 368 -6.43 -6.29 5.08
CA GLY A 368 -7.78 -6.73 4.75
C GLY A 368 -8.84 -6.53 5.84
N LEU A 369 -8.64 -5.57 6.76
CA LEU A 369 -9.63 -5.22 7.77
C LEU A 369 -10.86 -4.58 7.12
N ASN A 370 -12.05 -5.01 7.51
CA ASN A 370 -13.30 -4.35 7.15
C ASN A 370 -13.76 -3.51 8.33
N LEU A 371 -13.63 -2.19 8.24
CA LEU A 371 -13.97 -1.25 9.32
C LEU A 371 -15.07 -0.26 8.92
N GLN A 372 -15.59 -0.36 7.71
CA GLN A 372 -16.52 0.60 7.11
C GLN A 372 -17.88 0.69 7.80
N GLU A 373 -18.30 -0.37 8.51
CA GLU A 373 -19.61 -0.40 9.18
C GLU A 373 -19.58 0.34 10.53
N GLY A 374 -18.39 0.45 11.15
CA GLY A 374 -18.24 1.02 12.48
C GLY A 374 -18.18 2.54 12.53
N GLY A 375 -17.86 3.19 11.40
CA GLY A 375 -17.75 4.66 11.36
C GLY A 375 -17.37 5.19 9.98
N SER A 376 -17.32 6.53 9.87
CA SER A 376 -16.97 7.22 8.62
C SER A 376 -15.96 8.35 8.81
N THR A 377 -15.37 8.51 9.99
CA THR A 377 -14.37 9.55 10.26
C THR A 377 -13.04 8.94 10.67
N ILE A 378 -11.98 9.35 9.98
CA ILE A 378 -10.59 9.01 10.30
C ILE A 378 -9.90 10.27 10.82
N VAL A 379 -9.23 10.15 11.95
CA VAL A 379 -8.39 11.22 12.49
C VAL A 379 -6.94 10.76 12.47
N TRP A 380 -6.12 11.41 11.66
CA TRP A 380 -4.67 11.24 11.66
C TRP A 380 -4.06 12.06 12.80
N PHE A 381 -3.97 11.46 13.98
CA PHE A 381 -3.28 12.06 15.14
C PHE A 381 -1.79 12.20 14.86
N SER A 382 -1.20 11.15 14.27
CA SER A 382 0.18 11.16 13.78
C SER A 382 0.18 10.84 12.30
N LEU A 383 0.83 11.66 11.50
CA LEU A 383 0.98 11.46 10.07
C LEU A 383 2.01 10.35 9.75
N THR A 384 2.11 9.94 8.50
CA THR A 384 3.11 8.97 8.01
C THR A 384 3.76 9.46 6.72
N TRP A 385 5.06 9.23 6.56
CA TRP A 385 5.76 9.48 5.29
C TRP A 385 5.40 8.52 4.16
N SER A 386 4.66 7.44 4.47
CA SER A 386 4.29 6.40 3.51
C SER A 386 2.91 6.67 2.93
N LEU A 387 2.86 7.10 1.66
CA LEU A 387 1.61 7.23 0.91
C LEU A 387 0.84 5.91 0.88
N GLU A 388 1.54 4.78 0.72
CA GLU A 388 0.94 3.45 0.72
C GLU A 388 0.15 3.17 2.02
N LEU A 389 0.76 3.39 3.19
CA LEU A 389 0.08 3.19 4.48
C LEU A 389 -1.07 4.17 4.70
N TYR A 390 -0.89 5.41 4.22
CA TYR A 390 -1.92 6.45 4.28
C TYR A 390 -3.16 6.02 3.46
N GLN A 391 -2.97 5.64 2.21
CA GLN A 391 -4.06 5.20 1.34
C GLN A 391 -4.69 3.89 1.82
N GLN A 392 -3.88 2.94 2.29
CA GLN A 392 -4.37 1.67 2.84
C GLN A 392 -5.28 1.87 4.06
N LEU A 393 -4.93 2.77 4.95
CA LEU A 393 -5.78 3.05 6.12
C LEU A 393 -7.06 3.78 5.71
N ASN A 394 -6.97 4.82 4.89
CA ASN A 394 -8.14 5.57 4.43
C ASN A 394 -9.14 4.65 3.71
N ALA A 395 -8.65 3.71 2.90
CA ALA A 395 -9.48 2.72 2.21
C ALA A 395 -10.15 1.68 3.13
N ARG A 396 -9.92 1.71 4.45
CA ARG A 396 -10.68 0.88 5.41
C ARG A 396 -12.07 1.45 5.70
N LEU A 397 -12.24 2.75 5.59
CA LEU A 397 -13.54 3.42 5.70
C LEU A 397 -14.04 3.94 4.34
N TYR A 398 -13.15 4.51 3.50
CA TYR A 398 -13.48 5.00 2.16
C TYR A 398 -13.43 3.86 1.14
N ARG A 399 -14.54 3.15 1.00
CA ARG A 399 -14.67 2.02 0.08
C ARG A 399 -16.13 1.72 -0.25
N GLN A 400 -16.35 0.89 -1.27
CA GLN A 400 -17.68 0.42 -1.67
C GLN A 400 -18.46 -0.15 -0.47
N GLY A 401 -19.72 0.24 -0.34
CA GLY A 401 -20.60 -0.19 0.74
C GLY A 401 -20.57 0.71 1.97
N GLN A 402 -19.71 1.73 2.04
CA GLN A 402 -19.83 2.80 3.02
C GLN A 402 -21.05 3.67 2.69
N LYS A 403 -21.93 3.87 3.66
CA LYS A 403 -23.23 4.57 3.47
C LYS A 403 -23.17 6.05 3.82
N HIS A 404 -22.09 6.49 4.45
CA HIS A 404 -21.91 7.84 4.95
C HIS A 404 -20.74 8.51 4.26
N MET A 405 -20.80 9.83 4.13
CA MET A 405 -19.67 10.66 3.73
C MET A 405 -18.47 10.36 4.63
N VAL A 406 -17.31 10.10 4.03
CA VAL A 406 -16.08 9.85 4.77
C VAL A 406 -15.35 11.15 5.02
N ILE A 407 -14.94 11.38 6.26
CA ILE A 407 -14.18 12.55 6.68
C ILE A 407 -12.80 12.10 7.13
N ILE A 408 -11.77 12.72 6.58
CA ILE A 408 -10.37 12.47 6.95
C ILE A 408 -9.80 13.75 7.57
N GLU A 409 -9.58 13.72 8.88
CA GLU A 409 -9.05 14.86 9.64
C GLU A 409 -7.55 14.65 9.89
N HIS A 410 -6.72 15.65 9.56
CA HIS A 410 -5.29 15.62 9.80
C HIS A 410 -4.94 16.61 10.90
N LEU A 411 -4.47 16.14 12.06
CA LEU A 411 -3.93 16.99 13.10
C LEU A 411 -2.51 17.41 12.72
N VAL A 412 -2.34 18.65 12.31
CA VAL A 412 -1.07 19.21 11.82
C VAL A 412 -0.60 20.29 12.78
N THR A 413 0.51 20.05 13.47
CA THR A 413 1.12 21.06 14.32
C THR A 413 1.84 22.06 13.45
N ASP A 414 1.42 23.34 13.54
CA ASP A 414 1.91 24.43 12.72
C ASP A 414 3.40 24.69 12.95
N GLY A 415 4.15 25.07 11.91
CA GLY A 415 5.58 25.30 11.99
C GLY A 415 6.43 24.06 12.29
N THR A 416 5.93 22.85 12.04
CA THR A 416 6.65 21.61 12.34
C THR A 416 6.76 20.68 11.11
N VAL A 417 7.48 19.59 11.29
CA VAL A 417 7.63 18.53 10.28
C VAL A 417 6.30 17.91 9.80
N ASP A 418 5.20 18.08 10.54
CA ASP A 418 3.88 17.59 10.11
C ASP A 418 3.45 18.21 8.78
N GLU A 419 3.75 19.49 8.55
CA GLU A 419 3.46 20.17 7.28
C GLU A 419 4.24 19.57 6.11
N ASP A 420 5.50 19.22 6.35
CA ASP A 420 6.33 18.59 5.33
C ASP A 420 5.85 17.18 5.00
N ILE A 421 5.41 16.44 6.02
CA ILE A 421 4.83 15.10 5.83
C ILE A 421 3.56 15.20 4.98
N LEU A 422 2.63 16.09 5.33
CA LEU A 422 1.36 16.25 4.60
C LEU A 422 1.63 16.68 3.14
N ARG A 423 2.48 17.67 2.93
CA ARG A 423 2.91 18.13 1.60
C ARG A 423 3.55 17.01 0.77
N ALA A 424 4.37 16.15 1.42
CA ALA A 424 5.02 15.02 0.76
C ALA A 424 4.02 13.93 0.35
N ILE A 425 2.99 13.69 1.17
CA ILE A 425 1.89 12.75 0.85
C ILE A 425 1.12 13.28 -0.37
N GLU A 426 0.67 14.53 -0.34
CA GLU A 426 -0.09 15.17 -1.43
C GLU A 426 0.66 15.15 -2.76
N LYS A 427 1.96 15.48 -2.74
CA LYS A 427 2.82 15.43 -3.92
C LYS A 427 2.98 14.01 -4.47
N LYS A 428 3.17 13.01 -3.61
CA LYS A 428 3.29 11.62 -4.01
C LYS A 428 1.98 11.09 -4.59
N ASP A 429 0.85 11.46 -3.99
CA ASP A 429 -0.47 11.08 -4.45
C ASP A 429 -0.76 11.66 -5.84
N THR A 430 -0.41 12.93 -6.08
CA THR A 430 -0.53 13.58 -7.40
C THR A 430 0.28 12.83 -8.47
N THR A 431 1.54 12.47 -8.16
CA THR A 431 2.40 11.72 -9.10
C THR A 431 1.85 10.32 -9.38
N GLN A 432 1.33 9.64 -8.37
CA GLN A 432 0.72 8.32 -8.52
C GLN A 432 -0.57 8.38 -9.34
N ASN A 433 -1.40 9.40 -9.11
CA ASN A 433 -2.63 9.62 -9.87
C ASN A 433 -2.34 9.92 -11.35
N ALA A 434 -1.29 10.69 -11.66
CA ALA A 434 -0.87 10.93 -13.04
C ALA A 434 -0.49 9.63 -13.77
N MET A 435 0.23 8.72 -13.11
CA MET A 435 0.53 7.40 -13.64
C MET A 435 -0.74 6.58 -13.93
N ILE A 436 -1.66 6.52 -12.98
CA ILE A 436 -2.92 5.79 -13.13
C ILE A 436 -3.72 6.34 -14.32
N GLU A 437 -3.84 7.66 -14.45
CA GLU A 437 -4.54 8.30 -15.58
C GLU A 437 -3.85 8.06 -16.93
N ALA A 438 -2.52 8.10 -16.99
CA ALA A 438 -1.78 7.85 -18.23
C ALA A 438 -1.99 6.42 -18.77
N VAL A 439 -2.06 5.42 -17.87
CA VAL A 439 -2.36 4.03 -18.25
C VAL A 439 -3.85 3.86 -18.57
N LYS A 440 -4.76 4.56 -17.87
CA LYS A 440 -6.21 4.53 -18.07
C LYS A 440 -6.64 5.14 -19.41
N ALA A 441 -6.00 6.21 -19.85
CA ALA A 441 -6.38 6.90 -21.10
C ALA A 441 -6.37 5.97 -22.34
N ARG A 442 -5.59 4.89 -22.31
CA ARG A 442 -5.57 3.90 -23.39
C ARG A 442 -6.72 2.89 -23.34
N ILE A 443 -7.28 2.63 -22.14
CA ILE A 443 -8.46 1.76 -21.98
C ILE A 443 -9.70 2.46 -22.53
N GLY A 444 -9.86 3.77 -22.29
CA GLY A 444 -10.99 4.57 -22.81
C GLY A 444 -11.05 4.66 -24.33
N GLY A 445 -9.89 4.68 -25.02
CA GLY A 445 -9.84 4.70 -26.48
C GLY A 445 -10.28 3.41 -27.16
N MET A 446 -10.23 2.28 -26.47
CA MET A 446 -10.71 0.99 -26.99
C MET A 446 -12.23 0.78 -26.79
N THR A 447 -12.85 1.48 -25.84
CA THR A 447 -14.29 1.36 -25.57
C THR A 447 -15.16 2.28 -26.44
N ASP A 448 -14.61 3.37 -26.99
CA ASP A 448 -15.37 4.32 -27.82
C ASP A 448 -15.46 3.91 -29.32
N ASP A 449 -14.51 3.09 -29.82
CA ASP A 449 -14.57 2.59 -31.21
C ASP A 449 -15.54 1.42 -31.42
N GLY A 450 -16.14 0.87 -30.35
CA GLY A 450 -17.12 -0.23 -30.42
C GLY A 450 -18.59 0.20 -30.44
N ARG A 451 -18.90 1.49 -30.34
CA ARG A 451 -20.29 2.02 -30.30
C ARG A 451 -20.70 2.96 -31.43
N SER A 452 -19.98 3.00 -32.51
CA SER A 452 -20.46 3.70 -33.71
C SER A 452 -20.66 2.71 -34.84
N ASN A 453 -21.87 2.26 -35.03
CA ASN A 453 -22.54 1.85 -36.25
C ASN A 453 -23.46 0.65 -36.05
N ASP A 454 -24.65 0.91 -35.57
CA ASP A 454 -25.83 0.19 -35.99
C ASP A 454 -27.10 1.02 -35.66
N GLU A 455 -27.24 2.17 -36.33
CA GLU A 455 -28.54 2.76 -36.62
C GLU A 455 -28.51 3.26 -38.04
N GLY A 456 -29.19 2.51 -38.90
CA GLY A 456 -29.57 3.02 -40.21
C GLY A 456 -29.39 2.04 -41.36
N ILE A 457 -30.29 1.13 -41.56
CA ILE A 457 -31.14 0.92 -42.76
C ILE A 457 -32.12 -0.21 -42.43
#